data_034b877e01626a69a1ca6a0ea2784c13
#
_entry.id   034b877e01626a69a1ca6a0ea2784c13
#
_cell.length_a   1.000
_cell.length_b   1.000
_cell.length_c   1.000
_cell.angle_alpha   90.00
_cell.angle_beta   90.00
_cell.angle_gamma   90.00
#
_symmetry.space_group_name_H-M   'P 1'
#
loop_
_entity.id
_entity.type
_entity.pdbx_description
1 polymer ?
#
loop_
_entity_poly.entity_id
_entity_poly.type
_entity_poly.pdbx_seq_one_letter_code
_entity_poly.pdbx_strand_id
1 'polypeptide(L)'
;MTERRGQSPFNDANLLAALACYPVDDDSYSRADGLALEEYHAFYGLNFVDAQSAMGIVGVDGERIAVQTFKPAAGHNGHWALVCHGYYDHAGLYGHLIQRLLDRGVGVLIFDHLGHGLSTGQPATIDRFQSYVDVLACIHRLAEDIIGCQPKHWLGQSMGGAVLMEYEHQQQLAPCGEFILLAPLVRPYAWPLLQWYFAAIKRWITTRPRDMRSNMQREFTEFLTRDPFQAKILPVAWVQAMVDWFTQFETYPGSKVKAKIVQGFADKTVSYRHDLPILDRRYQSASVLTIPAARHHLVNEIDSVQQHIWAWLDRECQW
;
A
#
# COMPACT_ATOMS: atom_id res chain seq x y z
N MET A 1 5.03 -22.45 26.93
CA MET A 1 3.80 -22.23 26.12
C MET A 1 4.11 -22.63 24.70
N THR A 2 3.65 -23.78 24.26
CA THR A 2 3.82 -24.30 22.90
C THR A 2 2.84 -23.54 21.99
N GLU A 3 3.32 -22.48 21.36
CA GLU A 3 2.56 -21.76 20.32
C GLU A 3 2.25 -22.74 19.18
N ARG A 4 0.98 -22.91 18.89
CA ARG A 4 0.50 -23.69 17.74
C ARG A 4 0.93 -22.97 16.46
N ARG A 5 2.03 -23.44 15.87
CA ARG A 5 2.46 -22.99 14.55
C ARG A 5 1.37 -23.33 13.54
N GLY A 6 0.77 -22.33 12.90
CA GLY A 6 -0.08 -22.50 11.72
C GLY A 6 -1.57 -22.24 11.87
N GLN A 7 -2.07 -21.79 13.01
CA GLN A 7 -3.45 -21.28 13.10
C GLN A 7 -3.42 -19.75 13.17
N SER A 8 -4.30 -19.09 12.39
CA SER A 8 -4.59 -17.67 12.53
C SER A 8 -5.07 -17.41 13.96
N PRO A 9 -4.57 -16.37 14.67
CA PRO A 9 -5.02 -16.02 15.99
C PRO A 9 -6.42 -15.41 16.02
N PHE A 10 -7.00 -15.06 14.89
CA PHE A 10 -8.40 -14.68 14.70
C PHE A 10 -9.02 -15.55 13.59
N ASN A 11 -10.34 -15.60 13.56
CA ASN A 11 -11.04 -16.42 12.57
C ASN A 11 -11.18 -15.65 11.26
N ASP A 12 -10.08 -15.64 10.47
CA ASP A 12 -10.00 -15.01 9.16
C ASP A 12 -11.07 -15.55 8.18
N ALA A 13 -11.37 -16.84 8.22
CA ALA A 13 -12.41 -17.44 7.38
C ALA A 13 -13.80 -16.88 7.70
N ASN A 14 -14.12 -16.69 8.98
CA ASN A 14 -15.40 -16.08 9.38
C ASN A 14 -15.48 -14.61 8.99
N LEU A 15 -14.40 -13.87 9.14
CA LEU A 15 -14.33 -12.46 8.72
C LEU A 15 -14.53 -12.33 7.20
N LEU A 16 -13.82 -13.14 6.41
CA LEU A 16 -13.96 -13.16 4.95
C LEU A 16 -15.37 -13.58 4.52
N ALA A 17 -15.97 -14.60 5.16
CA ALA A 17 -17.32 -15.03 4.88
C ALA A 17 -18.35 -13.94 5.22
N ALA A 18 -18.17 -13.24 6.34
CA ALA A 18 -19.03 -12.12 6.71
C ALA A 18 -18.93 -10.97 5.71
N LEU A 19 -17.72 -10.59 5.30
CA LEU A 19 -17.50 -9.58 4.24
C LEU A 19 -18.11 -9.99 2.90
N ALA A 20 -18.06 -11.28 2.55
CA ALA A 20 -18.65 -11.80 1.32
C ALA A 20 -20.18 -11.68 1.28
N CYS A 21 -20.86 -11.59 2.43
CA CYS A 21 -22.32 -11.44 2.51
C CYS A 21 -22.79 -9.99 2.33
N TYR A 22 -21.91 -8.99 2.39
CA TYR A 22 -22.32 -7.60 2.16
C TYR A 22 -22.62 -7.38 0.69
N PRO A 23 -23.84 -6.95 0.33
CA PRO A 23 -24.17 -6.62 -1.04
C PRO A 23 -23.42 -5.35 -1.45
N VAL A 24 -22.81 -5.39 -2.60
CA VAL A 24 -22.17 -4.23 -3.22
C VAL A 24 -22.26 -4.37 -4.73
N ASP A 25 -22.75 -3.35 -5.38
CA ASP A 25 -22.74 -3.22 -6.83
C ASP A 25 -21.43 -2.56 -7.27
N ASP A 26 -21.08 -2.71 -8.53
CA ASP A 26 -19.93 -2.00 -9.09
C ASP A 26 -20.12 -0.49 -8.95
N ASP A 27 -19.00 0.20 -8.73
CA ASP A 27 -18.97 1.64 -8.51
C ASP A 27 -19.83 2.12 -7.32
N SER A 28 -20.01 1.26 -6.30
CA SER A 28 -20.72 1.59 -5.07
C SER A 28 -19.89 1.31 -3.82
N TYR A 29 -20.27 1.96 -2.71
CA TYR A 29 -19.71 1.73 -1.38
C TYR A 29 -20.79 1.23 -0.43
N SER A 30 -20.47 0.19 0.34
CA SER A 30 -21.31 -0.32 1.42
C SER A 30 -20.50 -0.37 2.71
N ARG A 31 -20.98 0.33 3.75
CA ARG A 31 -20.37 0.26 5.08
C ARG A 31 -20.69 -1.09 5.71
N ALA A 32 -19.68 -1.76 6.22
CA ALA A 32 -19.79 -3.08 6.84
C ALA A 32 -20.00 -2.95 8.36
N ASP A 33 -21.15 -2.44 8.76
CA ASP A 33 -21.53 -2.31 10.15
C ASP A 33 -21.82 -3.70 10.78
N GLY A 34 -21.45 -3.86 12.06
CA GLY A 34 -21.69 -5.10 12.81
C GLY A 34 -20.68 -6.22 12.56
N LEU A 35 -19.62 -5.99 11.78
CA LEU A 35 -18.49 -6.92 11.70
C LEU A 35 -17.71 -6.94 13.00
N ALA A 36 -17.42 -8.15 13.49
CA ALA A 36 -16.52 -8.35 14.63
C ALA A 36 -15.06 -8.13 14.18
N LEU A 37 -14.62 -6.88 14.17
CA LEU A 37 -13.27 -6.47 13.77
C LEU A 37 -12.28 -6.48 14.94
N GLU A 38 -12.73 -6.64 16.17
CA GLU A 38 -11.88 -6.51 17.37
C GLU A 38 -10.70 -7.49 17.33
N GLU A 39 -10.92 -8.73 16.92
CA GLU A 39 -9.84 -9.73 16.83
C GLU A 39 -8.85 -9.39 15.71
N TYR A 40 -9.34 -8.93 14.55
CA TYR A 40 -8.51 -8.46 13.44
C TYR A 40 -7.68 -7.23 13.86
N HIS A 41 -8.32 -6.22 14.41
CA HIS A 41 -7.64 -5.02 14.87
C HIS A 41 -6.64 -5.31 15.99
N ALA A 42 -6.98 -6.22 16.93
CA ALA A 42 -6.08 -6.63 18.00
C ALA A 42 -4.84 -7.36 17.45
N PHE A 43 -5.01 -8.23 16.47
CA PHE A 43 -3.91 -8.97 15.85
C PHE A 43 -2.91 -8.05 15.13
N TYR A 44 -3.41 -7.03 14.43
CA TYR A 44 -2.59 -6.09 13.67
C TYR A 44 -2.22 -4.81 14.45
N GLY A 45 -2.68 -4.67 15.70
CA GLY A 45 -2.41 -3.47 16.51
C GLY A 45 -3.13 -2.23 16.00
N LEU A 46 -4.34 -2.38 15.44
CA LEU A 46 -5.16 -1.29 14.90
C LEU A 46 -6.20 -0.76 15.88
N ASN A 47 -6.20 -1.21 17.13
CA ASN A 47 -7.07 -0.73 18.22
C ASN A 47 -6.54 0.59 18.78
N PHE A 48 -6.69 1.67 18.01
CA PHE A 48 -6.29 3.01 18.44
C PHE A 48 -7.31 3.58 19.43
N VAL A 49 -6.89 3.86 20.67
CA VAL A 49 -7.75 4.31 21.77
C VAL A 49 -8.45 5.63 21.45
N ASP A 50 -7.73 6.54 20.79
CA ASP A 50 -8.22 7.88 20.46
C ASP A 50 -8.66 8.02 18.99
N ALA A 51 -9.12 6.95 18.38
CA ALA A 51 -9.63 6.98 17.00
C ALA A 51 -10.93 6.19 16.84
N GLN A 52 -11.76 6.66 15.92
CA GLN A 52 -12.92 5.94 15.42
C GLN A 52 -12.46 5.17 14.16
N SER A 53 -12.72 3.88 14.11
CA SER A 53 -12.49 3.05 12.92
C SER A 53 -13.80 2.61 12.28
N ALA A 54 -13.77 2.44 10.97
CA ALA A 54 -14.87 1.80 10.23
C ALA A 54 -14.29 0.99 9.08
N MET A 55 -15.05 -0.02 8.67
CA MET A 55 -14.76 -0.83 7.48
C MET A 55 -15.94 -0.77 6.52
N GLY A 56 -15.65 -0.91 5.24
CA GLY A 56 -16.64 -1.03 4.19
C GLY A 56 -16.10 -1.78 2.99
N ILE A 57 -16.97 -2.00 2.02
CA ILE A 57 -16.64 -2.67 0.77
C ILE A 57 -16.97 -1.72 -0.39
N VAL A 58 -16.06 -1.64 -1.35
CA VAL A 58 -16.28 -0.99 -2.64
C VAL A 58 -16.31 -2.05 -3.73
N GLY A 59 -17.30 -2.00 -4.61
CA GLY A 59 -17.40 -2.86 -5.79
C GLY A 59 -16.65 -2.27 -6.96
N VAL A 60 -15.79 -3.06 -7.59
CA VAL A 60 -15.02 -2.66 -8.78
C VAL A 60 -14.90 -3.85 -9.73
N ASP A 61 -15.48 -3.77 -10.93
CA ASP A 61 -15.39 -4.81 -11.97
C ASP A 61 -15.76 -6.22 -11.46
N GLY A 62 -16.82 -6.33 -10.64
CA GLY A 62 -17.26 -7.59 -10.04
C GLY A 62 -16.42 -8.05 -8.84
N GLU A 63 -15.37 -7.33 -8.49
CA GLU A 63 -14.55 -7.60 -7.31
C GLU A 63 -14.95 -6.73 -6.12
N ARG A 64 -14.58 -7.15 -4.93
CA ARG A 64 -14.94 -6.53 -3.65
C ARG A 64 -13.67 -6.04 -2.98
N ILE A 65 -13.56 -4.75 -2.83
CA ILE A 65 -12.38 -4.08 -2.27
C ILE A 65 -12.67 -3.67 -0.83
N ALA A 66 -11.93 -4.21 0.11
CA ALA A 66 -12.02 -3.85 1.52
C ALA A 66 -11.39 -2.49 1.76
N VAL A 67 -12.15 -1.61 2.39
CA VAL A 67 -11.76 -0.23 2.71
C VAL A 67 -11.86 -0.02 4.21
N GLN A 68 -10.83 0.54 4.82
CA GLN A 68 -10.79 0.89 6.23
C GLN A 68 -10.57 2.38 6.41
N THR A 69 -11.25 2.95 7.38
CA THR A 69 -11.09 4.35 7.75
C THR A 69 -10.75 4.48 9.23
N PHE A 70 -9.86 5.40 9.55
CA PHE A 70 -9.48 5.74 10.91
C PHE A 70 -9.53 7.26 11.05
N LYS A 71 -10.32 7.75 12.02
CA LYS A 71 -10.53 9.17 12.26
C LYS A 71 -10.16 9.50 13.70
N PRO A 72 -9.35 10.53 13.97
CA PRO A 72 -9.11 10.98 15.33
C PRO A 72 -10.42 11.26 16.05
N ALA A 73 -10.60 10.75 17.27
CA ALA A 73 -11.80 10.98 18.10
C ALA A 73 -11.88 12.44 18.56
N ALA A 74 -10.73 13.09 18.74
CA ALA A 74 -10.60 14.51 19.03
C ALA A 74 -9.47 15.12 18.19
N GLY A 75 -9.54 16.43 17.93
CA GLY A 75 -8.47 17.14 17.23
C GLY A 75 -8.35 16.84 15.73
N HIS A 76 -9.37 16.26 15.11
CA HIS A 76 -9.38 16.06 13.66
C HIS A 76 -9.33 17.41 12.94
N ASN A 77 -8.30 17.60 12.11
CA ASN A 77 -8.04 18.88 11.43
C ASN A 77 -8.86 19.07 10.11
N GLY A 78 -9.76 18.14 9.81
CA GLY A 78 -10.56 18.12 8.58
C GLY A 78 -9.87 17.50 7.39
N HIS A 79 -8.60 17.07 7.53
CA HIS A 79 -7.84 16.46 6.43
C HIS A 79 -7.83 14.93 6.52
N TRP A 80 -7.80 14.31 5.36
CA TRP A 80 -7.69 12.87 5.19
C TRP A 80 -6.52 12.52 4.29
N ALA A 81 -5.88 11.40 4.62
CA ALA A 81 -4.85 10.78 3.82
C ALA A 81 -5.37 9.51 3.15
N LEU A 82 -5.26 9.42 1.83
CA LEU A 82 -5.46 8.20 1.06
C LEU A 82 -4.15 7.44 1.04
N VAL A 83 -4.17 6.19 1.52
CA VAL A 83 -2.98 5.35 1.66
C VAL A 83 -3.07 4.12 0.76
N CYS A 84 -2.03 3.93 -0.06
CA CYS A 84 -1.85 2.77 -0.92
C CYS A 84 -0.69 1.91 -0.41
N HIS A 85 -0.99 0.67 -0.05
CA HIS A 85 0.01 -0.28 0.47
C HIS A 85 0.91 -0.90 -0.61
N GLY A 86 2.00 -1.53 -0.18
CA GLY A 86 2.95 -2.22 -1.07
C GLY A 86 2.47 -3.60 -1.54
N TYR A 87 3.20 -4.18 -2.48
CA TYR A 87 2.97 -5.54 -2.93
C TYR A 87 3.23 -6.54 -1.80
N TYR A 88 2.36 -7.51 -1.63
CA TYR A 88 2.29 -8.45 -0.51
C TYR A 88 1.81 -7.85 0.83
N ASP A 89 1.59 -6.55 0.90
CA ASP A 89 1.04 -5.91 2.08
C ASP A 89 -0.50 -5.93 2.06
N HIS A 90 -1.08 -5.40 3.09
CA HIS A 90 -2.49 -5.04 3.23
C HIS A 90 -2.65 -4.01 4.36
N ALA A 91 -3.83 -3.42 4.51
CA ALA A 91 -4.10 -2.34 5.47
C ALA A 91 -3.69 -2.69 6.92
N GLY A 92 -3.83 -3.97 7.32
CA GLY A 92 -3.46 -4.45 8.64
C GLY A 92 -1.99 -4.20 9.02
N LEU A 93 -1.09 -4.13 8.04
CA LEU A 93 0.34 -3.94 8.28
C LEU A 93 0.75 -2.47 8.44
N TYR A 94 -0.19 -1.53 8.35
CA TYR A 94 0.09 -0.08 8.31
C TYR A 94 -0.19 0.63 9.62
N GLY A 95 -0.34 -0.09 10.74
CA GLY A 95 -0.67 0.45 12.06
C GLY A 95 0.22 1.61 12.49
N HIS A 96 1.55 1.50 12.31
CA HIS A 96 2.49 2.58 12.65
C HIS A 96 2.23 3.86 11.82
N LEU A 97 2.03 3.73 10.52
CA LEU A 97 1.75 4.88 9.64
C LEU A 97 0.40 5.51 9.99
N ILE A 98 -0.63 4.69 10.22
CA ILE A 98 -1.96 5.16 10.63
C ILE A 98 -1.86 5.96 11.93
N GLN A 99 -1.22 5.41 12.98
CA GLN A 99 -1.05 6.12 14.25
C GLN A 99 -0.36 7.47 14.07
N ARG A 100 0.72 7.52 13.28
CA ARG A 100 1.46 8.76 13.02
C ARG A 100 0.63 9.84 12.33
N LEU A 101 -0.29 9.46 11.45
CA LEU A 101 -1.22 10.41 10.81
C LEU A 101 -2.30 10.85 11.80
N LEU A 102 -2.86 9.93 12.58
CA LEU A 102 -3.82 10.24 13.65
C LEU A 102 -3.25 11.21 14.68
N ASP A 103 -1.98 11.03 15.09
CA ASP A 103 -1.27 11.94 16.02
C ASP A 103 -1.18 13.39 15.48
N ARG A 104 -1.34 13.57 14.16
CA ARG A 104 -1.34 14.89 13.48
C ARG A 104 -2.75 15.41 13.18
N GLY A 105 -3.76 14.75 13.72
CA GLY A 105 -5.15 15.08 13.46
C GLY A 105 -5.63 14.72 12.06
N VAL A 106 -4.88 13.94 11.28
CA VAL A 106 -5.23 13.53 9.91
C VAL A 106 -5.97 12.21 9.96
N GLY A 107 -7.16 12.15 9.35
CA GLY A 107 -7.89 10.90 9.12
C GLY A 107 -7.19 10.04 8.05
N VAL A 108 -7.41 8.73 8.10
CA VAL A 108 -6.79 7.77 7.16
C VAL A 108 -7.87 6.99 6.44
N LEU A 109 -7.81 6.98 5.11
CA LEU A 109 -8.54 6.11 4.21
C LEU A 109 -7.50 5.16 3.59
N ILE A 110 -7.58 3.89 3.93
CA ILE A 110 -6.70 2.83 3.41
C ILE A 110 -7.56 1.69 2.88
N PHE A 111 -7.12 1.04 1.83
CA PHE A 111 -7.81 -0.09 1.24
C PHE A 111 -6.84 -1.21 0.90
N ASP A 112 -7.35 -2.43 0.81
CA ASP A 112 -6.57 -3.56 0.35
C ASP A 112 -6.64 -3.64 -1.18
N HIS A 113 -5.48 -3.64 -1.84
CA HIS A 113 -5.42 -3.81 -3.30
C HIS A 113 -6.03 -5.14 -3.73
N LEU A 114 -6.50 -5.21 -4.97
CA LEU A 114 -7.01 -6.43 -5.58
C LEU A 114 -6.06 -7.61 -5.35
N GLY A 115 -6.58 -8.75 -4.86
CA GLY A 115 -5.79 -9.94 -4.54
C GLY A 115 -4.93 -9.83 -3.27
N HIS A 116 -5.17 -8.84 -2.41
CA HIS A 116 -4.44 -8.63 -1.15
C HIS A 116 -5.41 -8.50 0.03
N GLY A 117 -4.94 -8.88 1.22
CA GLY A 117 -5.67 -8.70 2.46
C GLY A 117 -7.09 -9.26 2.44
N LEU A 118 -8.06 -8.41 2.74
CA LEU A 118 -9.49 -8.72 2.78
C LEU A 118 -10.21 -8.49 1.43
N SER A 119 -9.50 -7.96 0.43
CA SER A 119 -10.07 -7.77 -0.91
C SER A 119 -10.10 -9.07 -1.70
N THR A 120 -11.07 -9.20 -2.61
CA THR A 120 -11.17 -10.36 -3.51
C THR A 120 -10.14 -10.29 -4.63
N GLY A 121 -10.13 -11.28 -5.50
CA GLY A 121 -9.15 -11.47 -6.57
C GLY A 121 -8.21 -12.64 -6.32
N GLN A 122 -7.43 -13.01 -7.31
CA GLN A 122 -6.42 -14.05 -7.15
C GLN A 122 -5.26 -13.53 -6.29
N PRO A 123 -4.78 -14.30 -5.30
CA PRO A 123 -3.76 -13.84 -4.38
C PRO A 123 -2.52 -13.27 -5.08
N ALA A 124 -2.20 -12.01 -4.77
CA ALA A 124 -1.05 -11.26 -5.29
C ALA A 124 -0.93 -11.28 -6.84
N THR A 125 -2.05 -11.38 -7.56
CA THR A 125 -2.08 -11.52 -9.01
C THR A 125 -2.94 -10.45 -9.66
N ILE A 126 -2.46 -9.91 -10.77
CA ILE A 126 -3.20 -9.09 -11.72
C ILE A 126 -2.74 -9.43 -13.14
N ASP A 127 -3.60 -9.21 -14.11
CA ASP A 127 -3.26 -9.35 -15.52
C ASP A 127 -2.71 -8.04 -16.12
N ARG A 128 -3.11 -6.91 -15.58
CA ARG A 128 -2.71 -5.56 -16.02
C ARG A 128 -2.50 -4.66 -14.82
N PHE A 129 -1.46 -3.86 -14.83
CA PHE A 129 -1.20 -2.87 -13.77
C PHE A 129 -2.37 -1.87 -13.62
N GLN A 130 -3.06 -1.59 -14.73
CA GLN A 130 -4.25 -0.76 -14.78
C GLN A 130 -5.34 -1.18 -13.77
N SER A 131 -5.48 -2.48 -13.48
CA SER A 131 -6.48 -2.96 -12.51
C SER A 131 -6.30 -2.35 -11.10
N TYR A 132 -5.07 -2.11 -10.66
CA TYR A 132 -4.82 -1.40 -9.40
C TYR A 132 -5.21 0.08 -9.49
N VAL A 133 -4.97 0.70 -10.65
CA VAL A 133 -5.31 2.11 -10.89
C VAL A 133 -6.82 2.31 -10.96
N ASP A 134 -7.55 1.37 -11.58
CA ASP A 134 -9.00 1.38 -11.68
C ASP A 134 -9.65 1.29 -10.28
N VAL A 135 -9.11 0.42 -9.41
CA VAL A 135 -9.53 0.33 -8.01
C VAL A 135 -9.30 1.66 -7.28
N LEU A 136 -8.11 2.24 -7.39
CA LEU A 136 -7.80 3.53 -6.78
C LEU A 136 -8.71 4.64 -7.29
N ALA A 137 -8.97 4.69 -8.60
CA ALA A 137 -9.87 5.67 -9.22
C ALA A 137 -11.30 5.55 -8.69
N CYS A 138 -11.79 4.33 -8.52
CA CYS A 138 -13.11 4.08 -7.94
C CYS A 138 -13.18 4.56 -6.48
N ILE A 139 -12.20 4.18 -5.64
CA ILE A 139 -12.15 4.60 -4.23
C ILE A 139 -12.04 6.13 -4.11
N HIS A 140 -11.19 6.78 -4.92
CA HIS A 140 -11.06 8.22 -4.91
C HIS A 140 -12.37 8.92 -5.31
N ARG A 141 -13.08 8.40 -6.31
CA ARG A 141 -14.38 8.92 -6.74
C ARG A 141 -15.45 8.77 -5.64
N LEU A 142 -15.44 7.65 -4.91
CA LEU A 142 -16.38 7.36 -3.82
C LEU A 142 -15.93 7.93 -2.46
N ALA A 143 -14.84 8.70 -2.41
CA ALA A 143 -14.30 9.20 -1.14
C ALA A 143 -15.33 10.04 -0.35
N GLU A 144 -16.20 10.82 -1.03
CA GLU A 144 -17.26 11.59 -0.36
C GLU A 144 -18.27 10.68 0.33
N ASP A 145 -18.61 9.53 -0.26
CA ASP A 145 -19.51 8.54 0.35
C ASP A 145 -18.84 7.80 1.51
N ILE A 146 -17.51 7.60 1.44
CA ILE A 146 -16.73 6.84 2.42
C ILE A 146 -16.38 7.70 3.64
N ILE A 147 -15.87 8.93 3.41
CA ILE A 147 -15.28 9.80 4.45
C ILE A 147 -15.89 11.21 4.49
N GLY A 148 -16.84 11.53 3.64
CA GLY A 148 -17.53 12.82 3.60
C GLY A 148 -16.77 13.94 2.88
N CYS A 149 -15.61 13.67 2.27
CA CYS A 149 -14.81 14.65 1.54
C CYS A 149 -13.78 13.96 0.63
N GLN A 150 -13.12 14.73 -0.22
CA GLN A 150 -11.97 14.23 -0.96
C GLN A 150 -10.70 14.18 -0.07
N PRO A 151 -9.88 13.11 -0.16
CA PRO A 151 -8.65 13.01 0.60
C PRO A 151 -7.63 14.06 0.15
N LYS A 152 -7.11 14.82 1.11
CA LYS A 152 -6.17 15.91 0.84
C LYS A 152 -4.77 15.41 0.53
N HIS A 153 -4.32 14.37 1.26
CA HIS A 153 -2.95 13.84 1.15
C HIS A 153 -2.98 12.44 0.53
N TRP A 154 -1.98 12.12 -0.27
CA TRP A 154 -1.82 10.79 -0.86
C TRP A 154 -0.47 10.20 -0.47
N LEU A 155 -0.48 8.99 0.09
CA LEU A 155 0.71 8.28 0.55
C LEU A 155 0.77 6.88 -0.07
N GLY A 156 1.92 6.52 -0.64
CA GLY A 156 2.11 5.19 -1.22
C GLY A 156 3.45 4.56 -0.85
N GLN A 157 3.43 3.31 -0.41
CA GLN A 157 4.61 2.50 -0.17
C GLN A 157 4.86 1.57 -1.37
N SER A 158 6.08 1.57 -1.92
CA SER A 158 6.50 0.60 -2.94
C SER A 158 5.54 0.57 -4.15
N MET A 159 4.85 -0.57 -4.40
CA MET A 159 3.81 -0.71 -5.42
C MET A 159 2.69 0.32 -5.23
N GLY A 160 2.27 0.60 -4.00
CA GLY A 160 1.28 1.65 -3.74
C GLY A 160 1.73 3.03 -4.22
N GLY A 161 3.04 3.34 -4.12
CA GLY A 161 3.63 4.51 -4.75
C GLY A 161 3.53 4.48 -6.27
N ALA A 162 3.80 3.32 -6.90
CA ALA A 162 3.66 3.13 -8.34
C ALA A 162 2.21 3.34 -8.81
N VAL A 163 1.23 2.84 -8.06
CA VAL A 163 -0.20 3.01 -8.36
C VAL A 163 -0.60 4.49 -8.29
N LEU A 164 -0.14 5.22 -7.26
CA LEU A 164 -0.39 6.65 -7.14
C LEU A 164 0.25 7.47 -8.27
N MET A 165 1.49 7.13 -8.65
CA MET A 165 2.20 7.80 -9.74
C MET A 165 1.51 7.58 -11.09
N GLU A 166 1.00 6.39 -11.35
CA GLU A 166 0.23 6.09 -12.55
C GLU A 166 -1.12 6.81 -12.55
N TYR A 167 -1.83 6.78 -11.42
CA TYR A 167 -3.10 7.47 -11.27
C TYR A 167 -2.96 8.99 -11.47
N GLU A 168 -1.95 9.62 -10.86
CA GLU A 168 -1.62 11.02 -11.07
C GLU A 168 -1.40 11.34 -12.55
N HIS A 169 -0.64 10.49 -13.24
CA HIS A 169 -0.37 10.67 -14.66
C HIS A 169 -1.63 10.60 -15.52
N GLN A 170 -2.44 9.57 -15.34
CA GLN A 170 -3.64 9.33 -16.16
C GLN A 170 -4.71 10.38 -15.95
N GLN A 171 -4.95 10.75 -14.70
CA GLN A 171 -5.99 11.72 -14.36
C GLN A 171 -5.54 13.17 -14.53
N GLN A 172 -4.24 13.42 -14.71
CA GLN A 172 -3.64 14.76 -14.64
C GLN A 172 -4.05 15.50 -13.35
N LEU A 173 -4.23 14.72 -12.28
CA LEU A 173 -4.75 15.14 -10.99
C LEU A 173 -3.65 14.99 -9.94
N ALA A 174 -3.50 16.02 -9.11
CA ALA A 174 -2.64 16.00 -7.94
C ALA A 174 -3.48 16.11 -6.66
N PRO A 175 -3.02 15.57 -5.52
CA PRO A 175 -3.65 15.87 -4.25
C PRO A 175 -3.60 17.38 -3.98
N CYS A 176 -4.63 17.88 -3.29
CA CYS A 176 -4.64 19.28 -2.83
C CYS A 176 -3.61 19.55 -1.72
N GLY A 177 -3.07 18.52 -1.11
CA GLY A 177 -2.05 18.56 -0.07
C GLY A 177 -0.79 17.78 -0.47
N GLU A 178 -0.38 16.85 0.36
CA GLU A 178 0.90 16.17 0.22
C GLU A 178 0.83 14.93 -0.68
N PHE A 179 1.88 14.72 -1.47
CA PHE A 179 2.11 13.53 -2.28
C PHE A 179 3.40 12.84 -1.81
N ILE A 180 3.24 11.77 -1.03
CA ILE A 180 4.33 11.12 -0.32
C ILE A 180 4.56 9.71 -0.87
N LEU A 181 5.78 9.45 -1.29
CA LEU A 181 6.22 8.18 -1.87
C LEU A 181 7.29 7.55 -0.98
N LEU A 182 6.98 6.41 -0.38
CA LEU A 182 7.87 5.65 0.50
C LEU A 182 8.46 4.47 -0.27
N ALA A 183 9.77 4.49 -0.52
CA ALA A 183 10.49 3.50 -1.33
C ALA A 183 9.72 3.10 -2.61
N PRO A 184 9.31 4.08 -3.45
CA PRO A 184 8.41 3.83 -4.58
C PRO A 184 9.03 2.86 -5.58
N LEU A 185 8.22 1.93 -6.06
CA LEU A 185 8.63 0.96 -7.06
C LEU A 185 8.57 1.61 -8.45
N VAL A 186 9.71 1.65 -9.15
CA VAL A 186 9.80 1.79 -10.59
C VAL A 186 10.30 0.49 -11.17
N ARG A 187 11.55 0.09 -10.84
CA ARG A 187 12.11 -1.22 -11.24
C ARG A 187 12.48 -2.09 -10.05
N PRO A 188 12.28 -3.41 -10.14
CA PRO A 188 12.81 -4.33 -9.14
C PRO A 188 14.34 -4.30 -9.06
N TYR A 189 14.88 -4.56 -7.87
CA TYR A 189 16.31 -4.73 -7.67
C TYR A 189 16.88 -5.82 -8.61
N ALA A 190 18.08 -5.58 -9.14
CA ALA A 190 18.78 -6.48 -10.06
C ALA A 190 18.00 -6.83 -11.37
N TRP A 191 17.01 -6.00 -11.76
CA TRP A 191 16.21 -6.21 -12.96
C TRP A 191 17.05 -6.48 -14.23
N PRO A 192 18.16 -5.80 -14.51
CA PRO A 192 18.98 -6.08 -15.68
C PRO A 192 19.46 -7.54 -15.80
N LEU A 193 19.61 -8.23 -14.66
CA LEU A 193 19.94 -9.66 -14.63
C LEU A 193 18.69 -10.53 -14.64
N LEU A 194 17.64 -10.12 -13.93
CA LEU A 194 16.40 -10.88 -13.78
C LEU A 194 15.57 -10.93 -15.06
N GLN A 195 15.62 -9.90 -15.91
CA GLN A 195 14.84 -9.82 -17.15
C GLN A 195 15.11 -11.00 -18.12
N TRP A 196 16.37 -11.41 -18.27
CA TRP A 196 16.74 -12.55 -19.10
C TRP A 196 16.19 -13.87 -18.55
N TYR A 197 16.36 -14.05 -17.24
CA TYR A 197 15.79 -15.21 -16.57
C TYR A 197 14.28 -15.23 -16.69
N PHE A 198 13.60 -14.13 -16.43
CA PHE A 198 12.15 -13.99 -16.55
C PHE A 198 11.67 -14.29 -17.98
N ALA A 199 12.33 -13.73 -19.00
CA ALA A 199 12.00 -13.99 -20.41
C ALA A 199 12.12 -15.47 -20.77
N ALA A 200 13.10 -16.18 -20.19
CA ALA A 200 13.30 -17.61 -20.45
C ALA A 200 12.23 -18.48 -19.80
N ILE A 201 11.75 -18.14 -18.59
CA ILE A 201 10.89 -19.03 -17.81
C ILE A 201 9.40 -18.74 -17.94
N LYS A 202 8.97 -17.51 -18.30
CA LYS A 202 7.56 -17.07 -18.28
C LYS A 202 6.62 -17.91 -19.16
N ARG A 203 7.17 -18.71 -20.09
CA ARG A 203 6.40 -19.64 -20.92
C ARG A 203 6.09 -20.98 -20.23
N TRP A 204 6.84 -21.32 -19.19
CA TRP A 204 6.84 -22.65 -18.59
C TRP A 204 6.34 -22.68 -17.17
N ILE A 205 6.39 -21.55 -16.48
CA ILE A 205 5.94 -21.42 -15.10
C ILE A 205 4.96 -20.26 -14.95
N THR A 206 3.94 -20.45 -14.11
CA THR A 206 2.94 -19.44 -13.79
C THR A 206 3.20 -18.77 -12.45
N THR A 207 3.88 -19.46 -11.54
CA THR A 207 4.17 -18.96 -10.20
C THR A 207 5.55 -19.40 -9.73
N ARG A 208 6.13 -18.65 -8.79
CA ARG A 208 7.34 -19.03 -8.05
C ARG A 208 7.12 -18.90 -6.55
N PRO A 209 7.80 -19.70 -5.72
CA PRO A 209 7.83 -19.45 -4.28
C PRO A 209 8.38 -18.05 -3.98
N ARG A 210 7.73 -17.36 -3.05
CA ARG A 210 8.24 -16.07 -2.53
C ARG A 210 9.39 -16.32 -1.57
N ASP A 211 10.49 -15.57 -1.72
CA ASP A 211 11.53 -15.50 -0.70
C ASP A 211 11.20 -14.39 0.30
N MET A 212 10.88 -14.77 1.53
CA MET A 212 10.51 -13.84 2.60
C MET A 212 11.72 -13.32 3.41
N ARG A 213 12.96 -13.74 3.07
CA ARG A 213 14.11 -13.58 3.98
C ARG A 213 14.84 -12.25 3.92
N SER A 214 14.59 -11.35 2.96
CA SER A 214 15.70 -10.49 2.62
C SER A 214 15.63 -9.00 2.95
N ASN A 215 14.49 -8.34 3.04
CA ASN A 215 14.50 -6.86 2.99
C ASN A 215 13.67 -6.13 4.04
N MET A 216 13.34 -6.82 5.13
CA MET A 216 12.54 -6.28 6.22
C MET A 216 13.27 -6.46 7.55
N GLN A 217 12.81 -5.77 8.57
CA GLN A 217 13.29 -6.01 9.94
C GLN A 217 12.93 -7.44 10.37
N ARG A 218 13.80 -8.06 11.17
CA ARG A 218 13.64 -9.46 11.57
C ARG A 218 12.31 -9.71 12.28
N GLU A 219 11.97 -8.86 13.23
CA GLU A 219 10.73 -8.97 14.01
C GLU A 219 9.49 -8.88 13.12
N PHE A 220 9.50 -7.96 12.16
CA PHE A 220 8.44 -7.83 11.18
C PHE A 220 8.35 -9.05 10.26
N THR A 221 9.49 -9.60 9.83
CA THR A 221 9.52 -10.85 9.05
C THR A 221 8.94 -12.02 9.83
N GLU A 222 9.26 -12.15 11.11
CA GLU A 222 8.69 -13.16 11.99
C GLU A 222 7.17 -12.99 12.17
N PHE A 223 6.69 -11.75 12.26
CA PHE A 223 5.25 -11.45 12.27
C PHE A 223 4.56 -11.91 10.99
N LEU A 224 5.12 -11.59 9.82
CA LEU A 224 4.56 -11.98 8.51
C LEU A 224 4.45 -13.50 8.32
N THR A 225 5.27 -14.31 8.99
CA THR A 225 5.13 -15.77 8.92
C THR A 225 3.84 -16.29 9.56
N ARG A 226 3.22 -15.50 10.43
CA ARG A 226 1.96 -15.82 11.14
C ARG A 226 0.76 -15.11 10.54
N ASP A 227 1.00 -14.19 9.63
CA ASP A 227 -0.04 -13.41 8.97
C ASP A 227 -0.80 -14.30 7.96
N PRO A 228 -2.12 -14.50 8.14
CA PRO A 228 -2.91 -15.38 7.27
C PRO A 228 -3.08 -14.83 5.85
N PHE A 229 -2.96 -13.52 5.65
CA PHE A 229 -3.15 -12.87 4.35
C PHE A 229 -1.87 -12.76 3.52
N GLN A 230 -0.74 -13.31 4.02
CA GLN A 230 0.50 -13.28 3.26
C GLN A 230 0.51 -14.25 2.09
N ALA A 231 0.60 -13.73 0.87
CA ALA A 231 0.79 -14.55 -0.31
C ALA A 231 2.20 -15.19 -0.30
N LYS A 232 2.24 -16.50 -0.57
CA LYS A 232 3.48 -17.32 -0.53
C LYS A 232 4.11 -17.54 -1.89
N ILE A 233 3.52 -16.98 -2.94
CA ILE A 233 3.93 -17.14 -4.33
C ILE A 233 4.16 -15.78 -4.98
N LEU A 234 5.01 -15.77 -5.99
CA LEU A 234 5.17 -14.66 -6.94
C LEU A 234 4.57 -15.08 -8.29
N PRO A 235 3.41 -14.56 -8.67
CA PRO A 235 2.79 -14.83 -9.96
C PRO A 235 3.57 -14.19 -11.10
N VAL A 236 3.78 -14.96 -12.19
CA VAL A 236 4.46 -14.46 -13.39
C VAL A 236 3.62 -13.39 -14.10
N ALA A 237 2.29 -13.52 -14.07
CA ALA A 237 1.36 -12.52 -14.60
C ALA A 237 1.59 -11.15 -13.97
N TRP A 238 1.71 -11.09 -12.62
CA TRP A 238 2.01 -9.85 -11.93
C TRP A 238 3.35 -9.24 -12.36
N VAL A 239 4.40 -10.06 -12.48
CA VAL A 239 5.70 -9.57 -12.95
C VAL A 239 5.60 -9.00 -14.35
N GLN A 240 4.85 -9.66 -15.26
CA GLN A 240 4.63 -9.16 -16.62
C GLN A 240 3.87 -7.82 -16.61
N ALA A 241 2.79 -7.72 -15.84
CA ALA A 241 2.02 -6.48 -15.70
C ALA A 241 2.89 -5.31 -15.20
N MET A 242 3.81 -5.58 -14.24
CA MET A 242 4.77 -4.61 -13.76
C MET A 242 5.77 -4.20 -14.83
N VAL A 243 6.30 -5.16 -15.62
CA VAL A 243 7.24 -4.88 -16.72
C VAL A 243 6.60 -3.99 -17.77
N ASP A 244 5.37 -4.30 -18.15
CA ASP A 244 4.63 -3.54 -19.13
C ASP A 244 4.38 -2.10 -18.65
N TRP A 245 4.05 -1.95 -17.36
CA TRP A 245 3.86 -0.64 -16.75
C TRP A 245 5.14 0.17 -16.67
N PHE A 246 6.23 -0.33 -16.05
CA PHE A 246 7.41 0.52 -15.84
C PHE A 246 8.10 0.89 -17.15
N THR A 247 7.99 0.04 -18.18
CA THR A 247 8.52 0.37 -19.51
C THR A 247 7.85 1.60 -20.10
N GLN A 248 6.55 1.79 -19.83
CA GLN A 248 5.82 2.99 -20.22
C GLN A 248 6.12 4.17 -19.28
N PHE A 249 6.05 3.93 -17.95
CA PHE A 249 6.26 4.95 -16.93
C PHE A 249 7.58 5.71 -17.10
N GLU A 250 8.66 5.02 -17.45
CA GLU A 250 9.97 5.63 -17.67
C GLU A 250 10.02 6.62 -18.84
N THR A 251 9.03 6.57 -19.73
CA THR A 251 8.91 7.49 -20.87
C THR A 251 8.01 8.70 -20.58
N TYR A 252 7.33 8.73 -19.43
CA TYR A 252 6.37 9.78 -19.11
C TYR A 252 7.04 11.16 -18.98
N PRO A 253 6.34 12.22 -19.39
CA PRO A 253 6.83 13.60 -19.24
C PRO A 253 6.91 13.99 -17.75
N GLY A 254 7.56 15.09 -17.47
CA GLY A 254 7.62 15.67 -16.13
C GLY A 254 6.24 16.03 -15.57
N SER A 255 6.06 15.85 -14.28
CA SER A 255 4.88 16.25 -13.51
C SER A 255 5.14 17.55 -12.74
N LYS A 256 4.07 18.33 -12.51
CA LYS A 256 4.11 19.53 -11.66
C LYS A 256 3.90 19.22 -10.17
N VAL A 257 3.62 17.98 -9.84
CA VAL A 257 3.39 17.54 -8.46
C VAL A 257 4.68 17.66 -7.65
N LYS A 258 4.56 18.24 -6.46
CA LYS A 258 5.67 18.34 -5.49
C LYS A 258 5.71 17.06 -4.65
N ALA A 259 6.37 16.04 -5.17
CA ALA A 259 6.50 14.77 -4.46
C ALA A 259 7.47 14.87 -3.28
N LYS A 260 7.16 14.17 -2.18
CA LYS A 260 8.09 13.90 -1.08
C LYS A 260 8.47 12.42 -1.16
N ILE A 261 9.74 12.16 -1.40
CA ILE A 261 10.23 10.80 -1.65
C ILE A 261 11.15 10.40 -0.51
N VAL A 262 10.86 9.28 0.12
CA VAL A 262 11.74 8.68 1.13
C VAL A 262 12.31 7.37 0.58
N GLN A 263 13.65 7.20 0.61
CA GLN A 263 14.30 6.02 0.08
C GLN A 263 15.38 5.49 1.03
N GLY A 264 15.30 4.20 1.34
CA GLY A 264 16.34 3.48 2.05
C GLY A 264 17.48 3.01 1.12
N PHE A 265 18.75 3.19 1.51
CA PHE A 265 19.88 2.72 0.71
C PHE A 265 20.28 1.27 1.01
N ALA A 266 19.75 0.66 2.08
CA ALA A 266 19.84 -0.77 2.31
C ALA A 266 18.71 -1.57 1.62
N ASP A 267 17.89 -0.90 0.80
CA ASP A 267 16.83 -1.50 0.01
C ASP A 267 17.41 -2.44 -1.08
N LYS A 268 16.90 -3.69 -1.09
CA LYS A 268 17.21 -4.71 -2.10
C LYS A 268 15.96 -5.24 -2.81
N THR A 269 14.84 -4.53 -2.67
CA THR A 269 13.58 -4.84 -3.36
C THR A 269 13.43 -4.00 -4.62
N VAL A 270 13.66 -2.69 -4.51
CA VAL A 270 13.62 -1.77 -5.65
C VAL A 270 15.03 -1.32 -6.06
N SER A 271 15.18 -0.95 -7.31
CA SER A 271 16.44 -0.50 -7.89
C SER A 271 16.64 1.00 -7.66
N TYR A 272 16.72 1.45 -6.41
CA TYR A 272 16.73 2.89 -6.09
C TYR A 272 17.77 3.70 -6.88
N ARG A 273 18.92 3.10 -7.24
CA ARG A 273 19.94 3.76 -8.06
C ARG A 273 19.49 4.04 -9.48
N HIS A 274 18.57 3.25 -10.00
CA HIS A 274 17.89 3.46 -11.28
C HIS A 274 16.66 4.34 -11.09
N ASP A 275 15.90 4.08 -10.05
CA ASP A 275 14.57 4.66 -9.82
C ASP A 275 14.64 6.15 -9.45
N LEU A 276 15.57 6.55 -8.56
CA LEU A 276 15.70 7.95 -8.14
C LEU A 276 15.98 8.93 -9.30
N PRO A 277 16.86 8.65 -10.27
CA PRO A 277 17.02 9.50 -11.45
C PRO A 277 15.76 9.61 -12.32
N ILE A 278 14.96 8.54 -12.41
CA ILE A 278 13.67 8.57 -13.13
C ILE A 278 12.68 9.46 -12.40
N LEU A 279 12.59 9.30 -11.08
CA LEU A 279 11.69 10.10 -10.24
C LEU A 279 12.08 11.58 -10.19
N ASP A 280 13.38 11.91 -10.17
CA ASP A 280 13.89 13.28 -10.23
C ASP A 280 13.51 13.95 -11.56
N ARG A 281 13.65 13.23 -12.67
CA ARG A 281 13.20 13.71 -13.97
C ARG A 281 11.69 13.90 -14.02
N ARG A 282 10.92 13.01 -13.40
CA ARG A 282 9.45 13.04 -13.38
C ARG A 282 8.93 14.16 -12.47
N TYR A 283 9.49 14.30 -11.28
CA TYR A 283 9.05 15.23 -10.24
C TYR A 283 10.16 16.24 -9.92
N GLN A 284 10.39 17.19 -10.84
CA GLN A 284 11.52 18.15 -10.77
C GLN A 284 11.56 19.00 -9.49
N SER A 285 10.45 19.11 -8.78
CA SER A 285 10.34 19.84 -7.51
C SER A 285 10.19 18.89 -6.31
N ALA A 286 10.62 17.63 -6.43
CA ALA A 286 10.55 16.68 -5.32
C ALA A 286 11.54 17.03 -4.22
N SER A 287 11.11 16.89 -2.96
CA SER A 287 12.00 16.78 -1.80
C SER A 287 12.33 15.30 -1.59
N VAL A 288 13.60 14.97 -1.44
CA VAL A 288 14.04 13.57 -1.31
C VAL A 288 14.80 13.37 0.01
N LEU A 289 14.33 12.45 0.84
CA LEU A 289 15.05 11.95 2.00
C LEU A 289 15.67 10.59 1.69
N THR A 290 16.97 10.47 1.87
CA THR A 290 17.67 9.19 1.75
C THR A 290 18.22 8.75 3.11
N ILE A 291 18.02 7.47 3.46
CA ILE A 291 18.43 6.92 4.76
C ILE A 291 19.35 5.72 4.54
N PRO A 292 20.66 5.83 4.85
CA PRO A 292 21.64 4.78 4.52
C PRO A 292 21.30 3.39 5.07
N ALA A 293 20.80 3.31 6.30
CA ALA A 293 20.52 2.04 6.98
C ALA A 293 19.10 1.50 6.76
N ALA A 294 18.18 2.32 6.21
CA ALA A 294 16.80 1.91 6.02
C ALA A 294 16.67 0.90 4.87
N ARG A 295 15.82 -0.09 5.10
CA ARG A 295 15.48 -1.14 4.14
C ARG A 295 14.24 -0.74 3.33
N HIS A 296 13.62 -1.71 2.65
CA HIS A 296 12.52 -1.44 1.74
C HIS A 296 11.21 -1.04 2.44
N HIS A 297 10.83 -1.75 3.50
CA HIS A 297 9.52 -1.59 4.14
C HIS A 297 9.54 -0.44 5.15
N LEU A 298 9.55 0.80 4.64
CA LEU A 298 9.75 2.00 5.46
C LEU A 298 8.68 2.21 6.54
N VAL A 299 7.45 1.77 6.30
CA VAL A 299 6.33 1.91 7.27
C VAL A 299 6.50 1.02 8.51
N ASN A 300 7.35 -0.01 8.45
CA ASN A 300 7.65 -0.93 9.56
C ASN A 300 9.16 -1.04 9.85
N GLU A 301 9.89 0.04 9.61
CA GLU A 301 11.29 0.17 10.02
C GLU A 301 11.42 0.38 11.54
N ILE A 302 12.63 0.22 12.08
CA ILE A 302 12.90 0.45 13.50
C ILE A 302 12.57 1.88 13.91
N ASP A 303 12.29 2.07 15.19
CA ASP A 303 11.81 3.35 15.75
C ASP A 303 12.71 4.55 15.40
N SER A 304 14.03 4.38 15.43
CA SER A 304 14.96 5.46 15.09
C SER A 304 14.85 5.91 13.62
N VAL A 305 14.62 4.98 12.70
CA VAL A 305 14.36 5.28 11.29
C VAL A 305 13.00 5.93 11.12
N GLN A 306 11.98 5.39 11.77
CA GLN A 306 10.62 5.98 11.79
C GLN A 306 10.64 7.43 12.31
N GLN A 307 11.28 7.68 13.44
CA GLN A 307 11.44 9.03 13.99
C GLN A 307 12.12 9.98 13.00
N HIS A 308 13.16 9.51 12.31
CA HIS A 308 13.85 10.32 11.32
C HIS A 308 12.97 10.66 10.12
N ILE A 309 12.22 9.67 9.59
CA ILE A 309 11.26 9.87 8.49
C ILE A 309 10.21 10.91 8.89
N TRP A 310 9.56 10.71 10.04
CA TRP A 310 8.48 11.60 10.48
C TRP A 310 8.96 12.98 10.86
N ALA A 311 10.13 13.12 11.48
CA ALA A 311 10.73 14.42 11.76
C ALA A 311 11.06 15.20 10.46
N TRP A 312 11.40 14.50 9.37
CA TRP A 312 11.59 15.11 8.06
C TRP A 312 10.25 15.46 7.42
N LEU A 313 9.28 14.55 7.42
CA LEU A 313 7.93 14.81 6.89
C LEU A 313 7.26 15.99 7.61
N ASP A 314 7.43 16.12 8.93
CA ASP A 314 6.87 17.26 9.69
C ASP A 314 7.46 18.62 9.30
N ARG A 315 8.67 18.66 8.75
CA ARG A 315 9.25 19.89 8.21
C ARG A 315 8.83 20.18 6.77
N GLU A 316 8.58 19.12 6.00
CA GLU A 316 8.29 19.24 4.56
C GLU A 316 6.79 19.31 4.26
N CYS A 317 5.93 18.81 5.15
CA CYS A 317 4.49 18.66 4.94
C CYS A 317 3.67 19.68 5.73
N GLN A 318 2.50 20.01 5.17
CA GLN A 318 1.45 20.78 5.82
C GLN A 318 0.25 19.87 6.09
N TRP A 319 0.32 19.21 7.25
CA TRP A 319 -0.72 18.26 7.68
C TRP A 319 -2.09 18.89 7.88
#